data_0fc75d166e2b5a16bfcf27d8ffcd28f3
#
_entry.id   0fc75d166e2b5a16bfcf27d8ffcd28f3
#
_cell.length_a   1.000
_cell.length_b   1.000
_cell.length_c   1.000
_cell.angle_alpha   90.00
_cell.angle_beta   90.00
_cell.angle_gamma   90.00
#
_symmetry.space_group_name_H-M   'P 1'
#
loop_
_entity.id
_entity.type
_entity.pdbx_description
1 polymer ?
#
loop_
_entity_poly.entity_id
_entity_poly.type
_entity_poly.pdbx_seq_one_letter_code
_entity_poly.pdbx_strand_id
1 'polypeptide(L)'
;SLVASRTGLRIDPYFSATKIAWLLDNVPGARRRAEAGELAFGTVDSFLLWRLTGGTVHATDATNASRSLIFDIHRGIWDEDLLSLFDIPASLLPEVKDCAGLFGETDPALLGAAIPVRGIAGDQQAATIGQACFAPGMVKWPYGTGCFALLNTGEKPVASQHRLLSTVAYQLEGRRTYALEGSIFIAGAAVQWLRDGLGLIKEASETGPLARAADPAQEVYLVPAFVGLGAPHWDAQARGAIFGLTRNSGPREFARAALESVCYQTLDLIEAMHADWGQAAGGAGQGTRSVLRVDGGMAASDWTMQRLADLLDLPVDRPSLRETTALGAAYL
;
A
#
# COMPACT_ATOMS: atom_id res chain seq x y z
N SER A 1 -12.62 -13.48 11.52
CA SER A 1 -13.13 -14.31 10.41
C SER A 1 -12.02 -15.23 9.88
N LEU A 2 -12.40 -16.35 9.25
CA LEU A 2 -11.45 -17.27 8.61
C LEU A 2 -10.53 -16.54 7.63
N VAL A 3 -11.09 -15.67 6.78
CA VAL A 3 -10.31 -14.88 5.81
C VAL A 3 -9.24 -14.05 6.52
N ALA A 4 -9.60 -13.25 7.52
CA ALA A 4 -8.63 -12.40 8.20
C ALA A 4 -7.54 -13.22 8.94
N SER A 5 -7.88 -14.36 9.53
CA SER A 5 -6.90 -15.19 10.25
C SER A 5 -5.90 -15.90 9.33
N ARG A 6 -6.27 -16.18 8.08
CA ARG A 6 -5.39 -16.83 7.08
C ARG A 6 -4.61 -15.83 6.26
N THR A 7 -5.27 -14.75 5.84
CA THR A 7 -4.72 -13.81 4.84
C THR A 7 -4.15 -12.53 5.45
N GLY A 8 -4.50 -12.22 6.71
CA GLY A 8 -4.22 -10.91 7.32
C GLY A 8 -5.06 -9.76 6.75
N LEU A 9 -5.97 -10.04 5.82
CA LEU A 9 -6.76 -9.05 5.08
C LEU A 9 -8.22 -9.03 5.56
N ARG A 10 -8.91 -7.96 5.19
CA ARG A 10 -10.37 -7.83 5.35
C ARG A 10 -11.05 -8.18 4.03
N ILE A 11 -12.30 -8.67 4.08
CA ILE A 11 -13.08 -8.88 2.86
C ILE A 11 -13.44 -7.51 2.28
N ASP A 12 -12.87 -7.20 1.14
CA ASP A 12 -13.04 -5.93 0.44
C ASP A 12 -12.84 -6.14 -1.07
N PRO A 13 -13.59 -5.46 -1.95
CA PRO A 13 -13.40 -5.52 -3.39
C PRO A 13 -12.04 -4.95 -3.87
N TYR A 14 -11.27 -4.34 -2.99
CA TYR A 14 -9.88 -3.97 -3.23
C TYR A 14 -9.01 -5.18 -3.60
N PHE A 15 -9.28 -6.35 -3.00
CA PHE A 15 -8.52 -7.59 -3.20
C PHE A 15 -9.09 -8.47 -4.33
N SER A 16 -8.34 -9.50 -4.76
CA SER A 16 -8.63 -10.22 -6.00
C SER A 16 -9.80 -11.19 -5.92
N ALA A 17 -9.98 -11.94 -4.81
CA ALA A 17 -10.92 -13.06 -4.74
C ALA A 17 -12.36 -12.69 -5.13
N THR A 18 -12.88 -11.57 -4.61
CA THR A 18 -14.24 -11.13 -4.93
C THR A 18 -14.41 -10.75 -6.40
N LYS A 19 -13.36 -10.24 -7.04
CA LYS A 19 -13.35 -9.93 -8.47
C LYS A 19 -13.29 -11.18 -9.32
N ILE A 20 -12.49 -12.18 -8.91
CA ILE A 20 -12.41 -13.47 -9.61
C ILE A 20 -13.77 -14.16 -9.55
N ALA A 21 -14.37 -14.28 -8.36
CA ALA A 21 -15.69 -14.87 -8.18
C ALA A 21 -16.73 -14.17 -9.06
N TRP A 22 -16.76 -12.83 -9.03
CA TRP A 22 -17.68 -12.04 -9.85
C TRP A 22 -17.49 -12.31 -11.36
N LEU A 23 -16.24 -12.37 -11.85
CA LEU A 23 -15.96 -12.67 -13.27
C LEU A 23 -16.41 -14.07 -13.65
N LEU A 24 -16.16 -15.07 -12.81
CA LEU A 24 -16.56 -16.45 -13.06
C LEU A 24 -18.08 -16.60 -13.13
N ASP A 25 -18.82 -15.82 -12.33
CA ASP A 25 -20.28 -15.87 -12.27
C ASP A 25 -20.97 -15.05 -13.35
N ASN A 26 -20.37 -13.94 -13.79
CA ASN A 26 -21.02 -12.98 -14.67
C ASN A 26 -20.53 -13.01 -16.12
N VAL A 27 -19.37 -13.63 -16.41
CA VAL A 27 -18.88 -13.78 -17.79
C VAL A 27 -19.35 -15.13 -18.33
N PRO A 28 -20.14 -15.18 -19.41
CA PRO A 28 -20.69 -16.41 -19.96
C PRO A 28 -19.62 -17.47 -20.26
N GLY A 29 -19.74 -18.65 -19.63
CA GLY A 29 -18.85 -19.78 -19.83
C GLY A 29 -17.51 -19.71 -19.11
N ALA A 30 -17.21 -18.61 -18.39
CA ALA A 30 -15.92 -18.44 -17.70
C ALA A 30 -15.68 -19.53 -16.66
N ARG A 31 -16.65 -19.82 -15.80
CA ARG A 31 -16.53 -20.87 -14.77
C ARG A 31 -16.17 -22.22 -15.36
N ARG A 32 -16.93 -22.70 -16.36
CA ARG A 32 -16.67 -23.97 -17.03
C ARG A 32 -15.27 -24.03 -17.67
N ARG A 33 -14.83 -22.91 -18.27
CA ARG A 33 -13.50 -22.84 -18.87
C ARG A 33 -12.40 -22.82 -17.80
N ALA A 34 -12.64 -22.17 -16.67
CA ALA A 34 -11.72 -22.16 -15.53
C ALA A 34 -11.57 -23.57 -14.94
N GLU A 35 -12.66 -24.29 -14.73
CA GLU A 35 -12.66 -25.67 -14.26
C GLU A 35 -11.97 -26.64 -15.25
N ALA A 36 -12.08 -26.36 -16.54
CA ALA A 36 -11.37 -27.09 -17.60
C ALA A 36 -9.88 -26.73 -17.74
N GLY A 37 -9.36 -25.77 -16.94
CA GLY A 37 -7.97 -25.31 -17.02
C GLY A 37 -7.65 -24.45 -18.26
N GLU A 38 -8.67 -23.89 -18.93
CA GLU A 38 -8.50 -23.05 -20.12
C GLU A 38 -8.25 -21.58 -19.80
N LEU A 39 -8.40 -21.19 -18.54
CA LEU A 39 -8.19 -19.83 -18.07
C LEU A 39 -7.10 -19.80 -17.00
N ALA A 40 -6.41 -18.68 -16.92
CA ALA A 40 -5.43 -18.38 -15.89
C ALA A 40 -5.79 -17.06 -15.17
N PHE A 41 -5.61 -17.03 -13.87
CA PHE A 41 -5.66 -15.83 -13.08
C PHE A 41 -4.25 -15.31 -12.81
N GLY A 42 -4.10 -13.99 -12.76
CA GLY A 42 -2.88 -13.36 -12.29
C GLY A 42 -3.14 -11.90 -11.91
N THR A 43 -2.36 -11.41 -10.99
CA THR A 43 -2.14 -9.99 -10.78
C THR A 43 -1.28 -9.43 -11.92
N VAL A 44 -1.05 -8.12 -11.97
CA VAL A 44 -0.36 -7.48 -13.12
C VAL A 44 1.03 -8.09 -13.37
N ASP A 45 1.75 -8.46 -12.32
CA ASP A 45 3.06 -9.13 -12.37
C ASP A 45 3.00 -10.46 -13.13
N SER A 46 2.01 -11.33 -12.80
CA SER A 46 1.83 -12.61 -13.50
C SER A 46 1.51 -12.39 -14.99
N PHE A 47 0.68 -11.42 -15.30
CA PHE A 47 0.36 -11.07 -16.70
C PHE A 47 1.60 -10.56 -17.44
N LEU A 48 2.39 -9.69 -16.82
CA LEU A 48 3.62 -9.19 -17.41
C LEU A 48 4.64 -10.31 -17.62
N LEU A 49 4.83 -11.17 -16.61
CA LEU A 49 5.72 -12.33 -16.72
C LEU A 49 5.30 -13.24 -17.85
N TRP A 50 4.00 -13.59 -17.91
CA TRP A 50 3.44 -14.44 -18.96
C TRP A 50 3.67 -13.83 -20.35
N ARG A 51 3.45 -12.52 -20.51
CA ARG A 51 3.70 -11.80 -21.77
C ARG A 51 5.18 -11.78 -22.14
N LEU A 52 6.04 -11.46 -21.18
CA LEU A 52 7.50 -11.38 -21.40
C LEU A 52 8.11 -12.73 -21.76
N THR A 53 7.57 -13.83 -21.22
CA THR A 53 8.07 -15.19 -21.48
C THR A 53 7.37 -15.89 -22.68
N GLY A 54 6.64 -15.15 -23.51
CA GLY A 54 5.93 -15.73 -24.67
C GLY A 54 4.83 -16.73 -24.28
N GLY A 55 4.23 -16.58 -23.09
CA GLY A 55 3.14 -17.43 -22.60
C GLY A 55 3.60 -18.75 -21.95
N THR A 56 4.88 -18.91 -21.65
CA THR A 56 5.44 -20.17 -21.12
C THR A 56 5.46 -20.24 -19.58
N VAL A 57 5.43 -19.09 -18.87
CA VAL A 57 5.50 -19.05 -17.40
C VAL A 57 4.25 -18.38 -16.83
N HIS A 58 3.57 -19.10 -15.94
CA HIS A 58 2.46 -18.60 -15.15
C HIS A 58 2.84 -18.67 -13.66
N ALA A 59 3.42 -17.58 -13.16
CA ALA A 59 3.90 -17.47 -11.78
C ALA A 59 3.67 -16.07 -11.22
N THR A 60 3.73 -15.97 -9.90
CA THR A 60 3.70 -14.75 -9.12
C THR A 60 4.68 -14.86 -7.95
N ASP A 61 4.89 -13.79 -7.20
CA ASP A 61 5.63 -13.84 -5.95
C ASP A 61 4.72 -13.83 -4.71
N ALA A 62 5.28 -14.12 -3.55
CA ALA A 62 4.54 -14.19 -2.29
C ALA A 62 3.89 -12.86 -1.90
N THR A 63 4.48 -11.70 -2.27
CA THR A 63 3.93 -10.39 -1.95
C THR A 63 2.64 -10.11 -2.73
N ASN A 64 2.63 -10.37 -4.04
CA ASN A 64 1.43 -10.25 -4.86
C ASN A 64 0.37 -11.29 -4.49
N ALA A 65 0.76 -12.55 -4.25
CA ALA A 65 -0.15 -13.60 -3.79
C ALA A 65 -0.85 -13.20 -2.49
N SER A 66 -0.14 -12.57 -1.54
CA SER A 66 -0.69 -12.13 -0.26
C SER A 66 -1.80 -11.06 -0.40
N ARG A 67 -1.99 -10.46 -1.58
CA ARG A 67 -3.04 -9.44 -1.85
C ARG A 67 -4.32 -10.02 -2.45
N SER A 68 -4.44 -11.34 -2.52
CA SER A 68 -5.53 -11.99 -3.27
C SER A 68 -6.76 -12.37 -2.45
N LEU A 69 -6.71 -12.41 -1.11
CA LEU A 69 -7.70 -12.99 -0.18
C LEU A 69 -7.81 -14.53 -0.20
N ILE A 70 -6.99 -15.23 -0.97
CA ILE A 70 -7.01 -16.69 -1.10
C ILE A 70 -5.64 -17.34 -0.82
N PHE A 71 -4.69 -16.54 -0.33
CA PHE A 71 -3.35 -16.98 0.02
C PHE A 71 -3.16 -16.98 1.54
N ASP A 72 -2.81 -18.14 2.11
CA ASP A 72 -2.47 -18.26 3.53
C ASP A 72 -1.06 -17.72 3.74
N ILE A 73 -0.95 -16.56 4.37
CA ILE A 73 0.34 -15.88 4.59
C ILE A 73 1.20 -16.63 5.61
N HIS A 74 0.63 -17.47 6.49
CA HIS A 74 1.37 -18.25 7.49
C HIS A 74 2.01 -19.48 6.86
N ARG A 75 1.25 -20.19 6.02
CA ARG A 75 1.70 -21.40 5.33
C ARG A 75 2.47 -21.09 4.03
N GLY A 76 2.16 -19.96 3.39
CA GLY A 76 2.75 -19.57 2.11
C GLY A 76 2.21 -20.34 0.92
N ILE A 77 0.93 -20.66 0.93
CA ILE A 77 0.25 -21.45 -0.11
C ILE A 77 -1.13 -20.86 -0.42
N TRP A 78 -1.66 -21.18 -1.58
CA TRP A 78 -3.08 -20.99 -1.87
C TRP A 78 -3.89 -21.86 -0.90
N ASP A 79 -4.89 -21.27 -0.25
CA ASP A 79 -5.64 -21.93 0.82
C ASP A 79 -6.92 -22.55 0.27
N GLU A 80 -7.06 -23.88 0.41
CA GLU A 80 -8.19 -24.65 -0.13
C GLU A 80 -9.54 -24.25 0.47
N ASP A 81 -9.57 -23.92 1.77
CA ASP A 81 -10.80 -23.47 2.45
C ASP A 81 -11.25 -22.13 1.89
N LEU A 82 -10.30 -21.21 1.61
CA LEU A 82 -10.61 -19.92 1.02
C LEU A 82 -11.00 -20.03 -0.46
N LEU A 83 -10.35 -20.91 -1.21
CA LEU A 83 -10.76 -21.22 -2.59
C LEU A 83 -12.18 -21.74 -2.64
N SER A 84 -12.52 -22.66 -1.74
CA SER A 84 -13.88 -23.19 -1.59
C SER A 84 -14.87 -22.11 -1.17
N LEU A 85 -14.48 -21.23 -0.21
CA LEU A 85 -15.34 -20.13 0.27
C LEU A 85 -15.74 -19.16 -0.84
N PHE A 86 -14.80 -18.83 -1.74
CA PHE A 86 -15.02 -17.92 -2.86
C PHE A 86 -15.42 -18.62 -4.17
N ASP A 87 -15.54 -19.96 -4.14
CA ASP A 87 -15.85 -20.81 -5.29
C ASP A 87 -14.89 -20.54 -6.48
N ILE A 88 -13.57 -20.57 -6.20
CA ILE A 88 -12.50 -20.32 -7.17
C ILE A 88 -11.76 -21.61 -7.46
N PRO A 89 -11.74 -22.09 -8.73
CA PRO A 89 -10.97 -23.27 -9.11
C PRO A 89 -9.46 -23.07 -8.94
N ALA A 90 -8.79 -24.01 -8.29
CA ALA A 90 -7.33 -23.96 -8.09
C ALA A 90 -6.53 -23.96 -9.41
N SER A 91 -7.11 -24.53 -10.48
CA SER A 91 -6.54 -24.55 -11.84
C SER A 91 -6.24 -23.15 -12.41
N LEU A 92 -6.87 -22.10 -11.88
CA LEU A 92 -6.63 -20.71 -12.31
C LEU A 92 -5.31 -20.14 -11.79
N LEU A 93 -4.75 -20.68 -10.71
CA LEU A 93 -3.78 -19.97 -9.87
C LEU A 93 -2.34 -20.14 -10.37
N PRO A 94 -1.52 -19.07 -10.32
CA PRO A 94 -0.11 -19.13 -10.66
C PRO A 94 0.70 -19.87 -9.60
N GLU A 95 1.87 -20.38 -9.99
CA GLU A 95 2.90 -20.80 -9.04
C GLU A 95 3.38 -19.63 -8.21
N VAL A 96 3.47 -19.79 -6.89
CA VAL A 96 3.98 -18.73 -5.99
C VAL A 96 5.47 -19.00 -5.71
N LYS A 97 6.30 -18.00 -6.00
CA LYS A 97 7.76 -18.04 -5.82
C LYS A 97 8.24 -17.02 -4.78
N ASP A 98 9.52 -17.12 -4.43
CA ASP A 98 10.23 -16.05 -3.70
C ASP A 98 10.27 -14.77 -4.53
N CYS A 99 10.40 -13.61 -3.86
CA CYS A 99 10.51 -12.33 -4.55
C CYS A 99 11.77 -12.23 -5.42
N ALA A 100 12.85 -12.96 -5.05
CA ALA A 100 14.09 -13.04 -5.80
C ALA A 100 14.38 -14.50 -6.20
N GLY A 101 14.73 -14.70 -7.47
CA GLY A 101 15.00 -16.01 -8.05
C GLY A 101 14.74 -16.05 -9.54
N LEU A 102 14.89 -17.20 -10.18
CA LEU A 102 14.58 -17.32 -11.60
C LEU A 102 13.07 -17.56 -11.79
N PHE A 103 12.39 -16.60 -12.37
CA PHE A 103 10.99 -16.73 -12.79
C PHE A 103 10.87 -17.32 -14.20
N GLY A 104 11.79 -16.99 -15.09
CA GLY A 104 11.82 -17.41 -16.48
C GLY A 104 12.72 -16.51 -17.30
N GLU A 105 12.74 -16.69 -18.62
CA GLU A 105 13.49 -15.83 -19.55
C GLU A 105 12.52 -15.16 -20.53
N THR A 106 12.84 -13.94 -20.94
CA THR A 106 12.03 -13.21 -21.92
C THR A 106 12.11 -13.87 -23.29
N ASP A 107 11.00 -13.82 -24.04
CA ASP A 107 11.00 -14.21 -25.45
C ASP A 107 11.94 -13.29 -26.24
N PRO A 108 12.98 -13.82 -26.91
CA PRO A 108 13.90 -13.01 -27.71
C PRO A 108 13.21 -12.17 -28.79
N ALA A 109 12.03 -12.58 -29.26
CA ALA A 109 11.26 -11.81 -30.25
C ALA A 109 10.79 -10.46 -29.70
N LEU A 110 10.66 -10.31 -28.38
CA LEU A 110 10.20 -9.07 -27.75
C LEU A 110 11.33 -8.06 -27.51
N LEU A 111 12.48 -8.54 -27.00
CA LEU A 111 13.56 -7.68 -26.53
C LEU A 111 14.89 -7.94 -27.24
N GLY A 112 14.92 -8.82 -28.26
CA GLY A 112 16.12 -9.15 -29.02
C GLY A 112 17.06 -10.16 -28.36
N ALA A 113 16.79 -10.55 -27.12
CA ALA A 113 17.55 -11.54 -26.36
C ALA A 113 16.69 -12.23 -25.30
N ALA A 114 17.10 -13.44 -24.87
CA ALA A 114 16.55 -14.10 -23.70
C ALA A 114 17.17 -13.48 -22.45
N ILE A 115 16.40 -12.66 -21.75
CA ILE A 115 16.82 -11.97 -20.54
C ILE A 115 16.15 -12.64 -19.33
N PRO A 116 16.90 -13.12 -18.33
CA PRO A 116 16.33 -13.75 -17.17
C PRO A 116 15.56 -12.73 -16.31
N VAL A 117 14.29 -13.05 -15.98
CA VAL A 117 13.48 -12.32 -15.00
C VAL A 117 13.78 -12.89 -13.63
N ARG A 118 14.37 -12.07 -12.74
CA ARG A 118 14.90 -12.54 -11.46
C ARG A 118 14.24 -11.94 -10.23
N GLY A 119 13.50 -10.83 -10.36
CA GLY A 119 12.84 -10.17 -9.24
C GLY A 119 11.39 -9.80 -9.59
N ILE A 120 10.48 -10.14 -8.70
CA ILE A 120 9.06 -9.71 -8.72
C ILE A 120 8.63 -9.36 -7.30
N ALA A 121 7.97 -8.22 -7.15
CA ALA A 121 7.30 -7.84 -5.91
C ALA A 121 6.15 -6.88 -6.21
N GLY A 122 5.15 -6.83 -5.33
CA GLY A 122 4.16 -5.77 -5.34
C GLY A 122 4.82 -4.39 -5.17
N ASP A 123 4.25 -3.35 -5.75
CA ASP A 123 4.84 -2.00 -5.78
C ASP A 123 5.16 -1.45 -4.38
N GLN A 124 4.25 -1.64 -3.42
CA GLN A 124 4.43 -1.20 -2.04
C GLN A 124 5.56 -1.96 -1.34
N GLN A 125 5.66 -3.25 -1.59
CA GLN A 125 6.69 -4.13 -1.05
C GLN A 125 8.06 -3.84 -1.69
N ALA A 126 8.10 -3.65 -3.00
CA ALA A 126 9.31 -3.22 -3.70
C ALA A 126 9.83 -1.87 -3.14
N ALA A 127 8.94 -0.89 -2.91
CA ALA A 127 9.34 0.36 -2.28
C ALA A 127 9.87 0.19 -0.85
N THR A 128 9.36 -0.79 -0.08
CA THR A 128 9.88 -1.13 1.25
C THR A 128 11.34 -1.61 1.16
N ILE A 129 11.65 -2.42 0.16
CA ILE A 129 13.02 -2.88 -0.14
C ILE A 129 13.88 -1.71 -0.62
N GLY A 130 13.38 -0.91 -1.55
CA GLY A 130 14.10 0.25 -2.10
C GLY A 130 14.42 1.33 -1.08
N GLN A 131 13.63 1.43 -0.01
CA GLN A 131 13.90 2.30 1.15
C GLN A 131 14.69 1.59 2.26
N ALA A 132 15.16 0.38 2.03
CA ALA A 132 15.92 -0.43 2.98
C ALA A 132 15.21 -0.60 4.35
N CYS A 133 13.89 -0.78 4.35
CA CYS A 133 13.11 -1.04 5.56
C CYS A 133 13.18 -2.52 5.96
N PHE A 134 14.38 -3.03 6.25
CA PHE A 134 14.63 -4.44 6.51
C PHE A 134 14.51 -4.86 7.98
N ALA A 135 14.67 -3.93 8.90
CA ALA A 135 14.56 -4.26 10.33
C ALA A 135 13.13 -4.10 10.85
N PRO A 136 12.67 -4.96 11.78
CA PRO A 136 11.40 -4.79 12.45
C PRO A 136 11.26 -3.40 13.10
N GLY A 137 10.10 -2.78 12.94
CA GLY A 137 9.83 -1.41 13.38
C GLY A 137 10.14 -0.33 12.35
N MET A 138 10.87 -0.62 11.28
CA MET A 138 11.07 0.34 10.19
C MET A 138 9.77 0.54 9.39
N VAL A 139 9.48 1.79 9.05
CA VAL A 139 8.25 2.17 8.33
C VAL A 139 8.59 2.89 7.03
N LYS A 140 7.99 2.42 5.95
CA LYS A 140 7.97 3.06 4.65
C LYS A 140 6.65 3.81 4.47
N TRP A 141 6.73 5.08 4.02
CA TRP A 141 5.57 5.97 3.95
C TRP A 141 5.51 6.76 2.63
N PRO A 142 4.83 6.27 1.61
CA PRO A 142 4.73 6.95 0.32
C PRO A 142 3.56 7.95 0.30
N TYR A 143 3.85 9.21 0.03
CA TYR A 143 2.85 10.26 -0.14
C TYR A 143 2.56 10.52 -1.62
N GLY A 144 1.75 9.65 -2.23
CA GLY A 144 1.19 9.82 -3.57
C GLY A 144 -0.19 10.48 -3.56
N THR A 145 -1.10 10.08 -4.44
CA THR A 145 -2.53 10.46 -4.44
C THR A 145 -3.19 10.11 -3.10
N GLY A 146 -2.96 8.89 -2.64
CA GLY A 146 -3.15 8.42 -1.27
C GLY A 146 -1.81 8.09 -0.64
N CYS A 147 -1.85 7.41 0.52
CA CYS A 147 -0.67 6.90 1.19
C CYS A 147 -0.90 5.47 1.69
N PHE A 148 0.06 4.58 1.45
CA PHE A 148 0.02 3.17 1.83
C PHE A 148 1.27 2.84 2.63
N ALA A 149 1.16 3.00 3.95
CA ALA A 149 2.26 2.77 4.87
C ALA A 149 2.48 1.28 5.12
N LEU A 150 3.74 0.84 5.17
CA LEU A 150 4.12 -0.50 5.59
C LEU A 150 5.12 -0.42 6.74
N LEU A 151 4.76 -1.04 7.88
CA LEU A 151 5.64 -1.24 9.03
C LEU A 151 6.14 -2.68 9.01
N ASN A 152 7.44 -2.88 8.88
CA ASN A 152 8.07 -4.21 8.96
C ASN A 152 7.88 -4.80 10.36
N THR A 153 7.26 -5.98 10.46
CA THR A 153 7.00 -6.67 11.73
C THR A 153 7.94 -7.86 11.99
N GLY A 154 8.86 -8.12 11.04
CA GLY A 154 9.78 -9.25 11.10
C GLY A 154 9.13 -10.57 10.66
N GLU A 155 9.57 -11.68 11.27
CA GLU A 155 9.21 -13.03 10.84
C GLU A 155 7.83 -13.51 11.33
N LYS A 156 7.11 -12.68 12.07
CA LYS A 156 5.78 -13.02 12.60
C LYS A 156 4.74 -12.02 12.12
N PRO A 157 3.63 -12.49 11.53
CA PRO A 157 2.51 -11.62 11.20
C PRO A 157 1.84 -11.14 12.49
N VAL A 158 1.39 -9.90 12.47
CA VAL A 158 0.69 -9.26 13.60
C VAL A 158 -0.80 -9.19 13.31
N ALA A 159 -1.62 -9.80 14.16
CA ALA A 159 -3.07 -9.66 14.08
C ALA A 159 -3.49 -8.31 14.64
N SER A 160 -3.86 -7.38 13.77
CA SER A 160 -4.21 -6.02 14.16
C SER A 160 -5.49 -5.94 14.99
N GLN A 161 -5.46 -5.16 16.07
CA GLN A 161 -6.61 -4.76 16.87
C GLN A 161 -7.16 -3.39 16.42
N HIS A 162 -6.39 -2.63 15.64
CA HIS A 162 -6.71 -1.29 15.14
C HIS A 162 -7.10 -1.30 13.66
N ARG A 163 -7.58 -2.44 13.16
CA ARG A 163 -8.09 -2.59 11.77
C ARG A 163 -7.04 -2.37 10.68
N LEU A 164 -5.74 -2.53 11.00
CA LEU A 164 -4.70 -2.58 10.00
C LEU A 164 -4.72 -3.92 9.27
N LEU A 165 -4.02 -3.99 8.13
CA LEU A 165 -3.86 -5.22 7.37
C LEU A 165 -2.51 -5.84 7.68
N SER A 166 -2.44 -7.19 7.70
CA SER A 166 -1.16 -7.89 7.70
C SER A 166 -0.88 -8.43 6.29
N THR A 167 0.36 -8.32 5.86
CA THR A 167 0.77 -8.73 4.51
C THR A 167 2.18 -9.31 4.53
N VAL A 168 2.57 -10.00 3.47
CA VAL A 168 3.97 -10.39 3.25
C VAL A 168 4.72 -9.16 2.75
N ALA A 169 5.76 -8.73 3.46
CA ALA A 169 6.64 -7.64 3.04
C ALA A 169 7.61 -8.12 1.94
N TYR A 170 8.18 -9.30 2.11
CA TYR A 170 8.97 -10.03 1.10
C TYR A 170 9.17 -11.48 1.54
N GLN A 171 9.47 -12.35 0.58
CA GLN A 171 9.88 -13.74 0.83
C GLN A 171 11.19 -13.99 0.08
N LEU A 172 12.21 -14.41 0.80
CA LEU A 172 13.54 -14.70 0.27
C LEU A 172 14.04 -16.02 0.86
N GLU A 173 14.52 -16.93 0.01
CA GLU A 173 15.02 -18.25 0.42
C GLU A 173 13.98 -19.03 1.28
N GLY A 174 12.69 -18.92 0.91
CA GLY A 174 11.58 -19.56 1.61
C GLY A 174 11.20 -18.90 2.95
N ARG A 175 11.92 -17.86 3.40
CA ARG A 175 11.64 -17.14 4.64
C ARG A 175 10.82 -15.90 4.37
N ARG A 176 9.71 -15.76 5.09
CA ARG A 176 8.81 -14.61 4.98
C ARG A 176 9.09 -13.56 6.04
N THR A 177 9.13 -12.32 5.59
CA THR A 177 9.04 -11.13 6.44
C THR A 177 7.68 -10.50 6.24
N TYR A 178 7.05 -10.07 7.32
CA TYR A 178 5.70 -9.52 7.31
C TYR A 178 5.70 -8.03 7.57
N ALA A 179 4.59 -7.39 7.21
CA ALA A 179 4.35 -5.99 7.52
C ALA A 179 2.91 -5.76 7.97
N LEU A 180 2.72 -4.76 8.83
CA LEU A 180 1.42 -4.10 9.02
C LEU A 180 1.26 -3.03 7.95
N GLU A 181 0.08 -3.00 7.33
CA GLU A 181 -0.28 -2.02 6.33
C GLU A 181 -1.44 -1.16 6.80
N GLY A 182 -1.32 0.14 6.56
CA GLY A 182 -2.40 1.08 6.73
C GLY A 182 -2.51 2.01 5.53
N SER A 183 -3.74 2.45 5.24
CA SER A 183 -4.04 3.23 4.04
C SER A 183 -4.71 4.55 4.39
N ILE A 184 -4.18 5.65 3.88
CA ILE A 184 -4.79 6.97 3.82
C ILE A 184 -5.25 7.18 2.37
N PHE A 185 -6.56 7.24 2.12
CA PHE A 185 -7.07 7.29 0.75
C PHE A 185 -6.82 8.63 0.06
N ILE A 186 -6.81 9.70 0.82
CA ILE A 186 -6.64 11.07 0.33
C ILE A 186 -5.42 11.70 0.98
N ALA A 187 -4.32 11.78 0.23
CA ALA A 187 -3.10 12.51 0.58
C ALA A 187 -2.86 13.63 -0.44
N GLY A 188 -2.06 13.41 -1.47
CA GLY A 188 -1.86 14.38 -2.55
C GLY A 188 -3.15 14.75 -3.29
N ALA A 189 -4.17 13.88 -3.26
CA ALA A 189 -5.49 14.19 -3.80
C ALA A 189 -6.17 15.40 -3.10
N ALA A 190 -5.85 15.69 -1.84
CA ALA A 190 -6.35 16.92 -1.19
C ALA A 190 -5.77 18.18 -1.86
N VAL A 191 -4.49 18.14 -2.25
CA VAL A 191 -3.84 19.23 -2.98
C VAL A 191 -4.40 19.36 -4.40
N GLN A 192 -4.61 18.22 -5.09
CA GLN A 192 -5.25 18.21 -6.40
C GLN A 192 -6.67 18.80 -6.33
N TRP A 193 -7.43 18.49 -5.29
CA TRP A 193 -8.76 19.07 -5.09
C TRP A 193 -8.73 20.59 -4.91
N LEU A 194 -7.74 21.14 -4.17
CA LEU A 194 -7.57 22.61 -4.07
C LEU A 194 -7.31 23.23 -5.43
N ARG A 195 -6.56 22.55 -6.30
CA ARG A 195 -6.23 23.03 -7.65
C ARG A 195 -7.40 22.85 -8.62
N ASP A 196 -7.87 21.62 -8.78
CA ASP A 196 -8.76 21.23 -9.89
C ASP A 196 -10.25 21.41 -9.49
N GLY A 197 -10.58 21.21 -8.21
CA GLY A 197 -11.95 21.29 -7.71
C GLY A 197 -12.33 22.71 -7.27
N LEU A 198 -11.44 23.40 -6.56
CA LEU A 198 -11.72 24.71 -6.00
C LEU A 198 -11.04 25.88 -6.76
N GLY A 199 -10.02 25.61 -7.56
CA GLY A 199 -9.26 26.65 -8.26
C GLY A 199 -8.51 27.63 -7.33
N LEU A 200 -8.17 27.19 -6.11
CA LEU A 200 -7.51 28.06 -5.11
C LEU A 200 -6.00 28.18 -5.34
N ILE A 201 -5.41 27.24 -6.08
CA ILE A 201 -4.01 27.21 -6.48
C ILE A 201 -3.90 26.81 -7.96
N LYS A 202 -2.79 27.16 -8.60
CA LYS A 202 -2.49 26.74 -9.98
C LYS A 202 -1.61 25.51 -10.00
N GLU A 203 -0.68 25.42 -9.06
CA GLU A 203 0.28 24.33 -8.94
C GLU A 203 0.38 23.82 -7.51
N ALA A 204 0.69 22.53 -7.35
CA ALA A 204 0.84 21.92 -6.02
C ALA A 204 1.96 22.56 -5.18
N SER A 205 3.01 23.06 -5.83
CA SER A 205 4.14 23.75 -5.21
C SER A 205 3.76 25.02 -4.44
N GLU A 206 2.61 25.64 -4.75
CA GLU A 206 2.12 26.84 -4.05
C GLU A 206 1.62 26.55 -2.63
N THR A 207 1.23 25.29 -2.35
CA THR A 207 0.61 24.95 -1.05
C THR A 207 1.53 25.18 0.14
N GLY A 208 2.81 24.82 0.05
CA GLY A 208 3.77 25.02 1.13
C GLY A 208 3.97 26.50 1.50
N PRO A 209 4.27 27.39 0.54
CA PRO A 209 4.32 28.85 0.78
C PRO A 209 3.02 29.42 1.33
N LEU A 210 1.85 29.01 0.81
CA LEU A 210 0.56 29.46 1.30
C LEU A 210 0.32 29.02 2.75
N ALA A 211 0.58 27.75 3.07
CA ALA A 211 0.43 27.20 4.42
C ALA A 211 1.34 27.93 5.43
N ARG A 212 2.57 28.27 5.02
CA ARG A 212 3.50 29.06 5.85
C ARG A 212 3.01 30.48 6.13
N ALA A 213 2.27 31.06 5.18
CA ALA A 213 1.73 32.40 5.28
C ALA A 213 0.32 32.47 5.89
N ALA A 214 -0.27 31.33 6.25
CA ALA A 214 -1.57 31.27 6.89
C ALA A 214 -1.52 31.86 8.30
N ASP A 215 -2.59 32.53 8.71
CA ASP A 215 -2.72 33.07 10.06
C ASP A 215 -2.76 31.93 11.09
N PRO A 216 -1.80 31.85 12.01
CA PRO A 216 -1.76 30.76 13.02
C PRO A 216 -2.95 30.83 14.00
N ALA A 217 -3.63 31.95 14.13
CA ALA A 217 -4.81 32.08 14.99
C ALA A 217 -6.10 31.56 14.36
N GLN A 218 -6.09 31.24 13.05
CA GLN A 218 -7.23 30.63 12.38
C GLN A 218 -7.12 29.11 12.39
N GLU A 219 -8.01 28.46 13.13
CA GLU A 219 -8.09 27.01 13.29
C GLU A 219 -9.03 26.41 12.24
N VAL A 220 -8.56 26.33 10.98
CA VAL A 220 -9.29 25.67 9.88
C VAL A 220 -8.81 24.25 9.72
N TYR A 221 -9.71 23.29 9.79
CA TYR A 221 -9.44 21.85 9.65
C TYR A 221 -10.18 21.27 8.47
N LEU A 222 -9.51 20.42 7.70
CA LEU A 222 -10.08 19.62 6.63
C LEU A 222 -10.10 18.13 7.03
N VAL A 223 -11.28 17.50 6.93
CA VAL A 223 -11.41 16.05 6.92
C VAL A 223 -11.55 15.60 5.47
N PRO A 224 -10.51 15.02 4.84
CA PRO A 224 -10.51 14.77 3.38
C PRO A 224 -11.14 13.40 3.03
N ALA A 225 -12.30 13.08 3.61
CA ALA A 225 -12.99 11.80 3.38
C ALA A 225 -13.76 11.78 2.04
N PHE A 226 -13.12 12.18 0.94
CA PHE A 226 -13.78 12.32 -0.37
C PHE A 226 -14.29 10.98 -0.94
N VAL A 227 -13.62 9.88 -0.58
CA VAL A 227 -13.99 8.51 -0.94
C VAL A 227 -14.15 7.61 0.30
N GLY A 228 -14.53 8.20 1.43
CA GLY A 228 -14.52 7.56 2.74
C GLY A 228 -13.17 7.70 3.46
N LEU A 229 -13.08 7.08 4.64
CA LEU A 229 -11.87 7.02 5.45
C LEU A 229 -11.26 5.61 5.40
N GLY A 230 -9.94 5.54 5.25
CA GLY A 230 -9.15 4.32 5.33
C GLY A 230 -8.86 3.88 6.77
N ALA A 231 -7.77 3.16 6.96
CA ALA A 231 -7.34 2.73 8.28
C ALA A 231 -6.99 3.94 9.19
N PRO A 232 -7.26 3.88 10.50
CA PRO A 232 -7.89 2.78 11.24
C PRO A 232 -9.43 2.81 11.24
N HIS A 233 -10.05 3.80 10.62
CA HIS A 233 -11.50 4.06 10.71
C HIS A 233 -12.34 3.10 9.86
N TRP A 234 -11.97 2.89 8.60
CA TRP A 234 -12.70 2.07 7.61
C TRP A 234 -14.17 2.46 7.50
N ASP A 235 -14.43 3.75 7.27
CA ASP A 235 -15.77 4.29 7.05
C ASP A 235 -15.95 4.73 5.59
N ALA A 236 -16.55 3.86 4.79
CA ALA A 236 -16.85 4.14 3.38
C ALA A 236 -17.96 5.20 3.18
N GLN A 237 -18.73 5.48 4.22
CA GLN A 237 -19.83 6.47 4.17
C GLN A 237 -19.40 7.87 4.61
N ALA A 238 -18.25 8.00 5.30
CA ALA A 238 -17.70 9.31 5.65
C ALA A 238 -17.51 10.17 4.39
N ARG A 239 -17.73 11.47 4.53
CA ARG A 239 -17.51 12.45 3.48
C ARG A 239 -16.67 13.60 4.00
N GLY A 240 -16.01 14.32 3.08
CA GLY A 240 -15.18 15.47 3.39
C GLY A 240 -15.96 16.55 4.12
N ALA A 241 -15.28 17.21 5.07
CA ALA A 241 -15.82 18.34 5.82
C ALA A 241 -14.73 19.35 6.13
N ILE A 242 -15.10 20.61 6.25
CA ILE A 242 -14.22 21.69 6.67
C ILE A 242 -14.83 22.37 7.89
N PHE A 243 -14.01 22.56 8.92
CA PHE A 243 -14.40 23.19 10.19
C PHE A 243 -13.58 24.44 10.45
N GLY A 244 -14.12 25.36 11.28
CA GLY A 244 -13.40 26.54 11.73
C GLY A 244 -13.32 27.70 10.72
N LEU A 245 -14.17 27.70 9.67
CA LEU A 245 -14.19 28.79 8.69
C LEU A 245 -14.66 30.10 9.31
N THR A 246 -13.95 31.17 8.96
CA THR A 246 -14.30 32.56 9.27
C THR A 246 -14.39 33.37 7.98
N ARG A 247 -14.80 34.64 8.08
CA ARG A 247 -14.80 35.58 6.93
C ARG A 247 -13.41 35.80 6.34
N ASN A 248 -12.36 35.56 7.13
CA ASN A 248 -10.98 35.81 6.76
C ASN A 248 -10.28 34.51 6.23
N SER A 249 -10.98 33.36 6.24
CA SER A 249 -10.43 32.12 5.73
C SER A 249 -10.35 32.17 4.21
N GLY A 250 -9.15 31.98 3.66
CA GLY A 250 -8.85 32.08 2.25
C GLY A 250 -7.88 30.97 1.77
N PRO A 251 -7.27 31.12 0.59
CA PRO A 251 -6.39 30.09 0.01
C PRO A 251 -5.25 29.62 0.94
N ARG A 252 -4.77 30.50 1.83
CA ARG A 252 -3.69 30.19 2.77
C ARG A 252 -4.14 29.17 3.82
N GLU A 253 -5.29 29.42 4.43
CA GLU A 253 -5.89 28.57 5.46
C GLU A 253 -6.33 27.23 4.86
N PHE A 254 -6.90 27.24 3.66
CA PHE A 254 -7.26 26.02 2.94
C PHE A 254 -6.02 25.17 2.58
N ALA A 255 -4.94 25.81 2.11
CA ALA A 255 -3.68 25.12 1.82
C ALA A 255 -3.09 24.48 3.08
N ARG A 256 -3.05 25.22 4.20
CA ARG A 256 -2.60 24.67 5.48
C ARG A 256 -3.47 23.51 5.94
N ALA A 257 -4.79 23.69 5.95
CA ALA A 257 -5.72 22.63 6.37
C ALA A 257 -5.59 21.36 5.52
N ALA A 258 -5.39 21.49 4.21
CA ALA A 258 -5.19 20.33 3.33
C ALA A 258 -3.88 19.60 3.63
N LEU A 259 -2.77 20.29 3.82
CA LEU A 259 -1.50 19.66 4.16
C LEU A 259 -1.52 19.06 5.58
N GLU A 260 -2.09 19.78 6.57
CA GLU A 260 -2.23 19.28 7.94
C GLU A 260 -3.17 18.07 8.02
N SER A 261 -4.21 17.98 7.19
CA SER A 261 -5.12 16.83 7.18
C SER A 261 -4.39 15.51 6.88
N VAL A 262 -3.36 15.57 6.04
CA VAL A 262 -2.49 14.40 5.76
C VAL A 262 -1.61 14.09 6.96
N CYS A 263 -1.08 15.12 7.63
CA CYS A 263 -0.24 14.95 8.82
C CYS A 263 -1.03 14.31 9.98
N TYR A 264 -2.28 14.75 10.22
CA TYR A 264 -3.13 14.18 11.27
C TYR A 264 -3.51 12.72 10.97
N GLN A 265 -3.91 12.40 9.74
CA GLN A 265 -4.16 11.00 9.36
C GLN A 265 -2.92 10.12 9.49
N THR A 266 -1.73 10.70 9.23
CA THR A 266 -0.45 10.00 9.44
C THR A 266 -0.22 9.70 10.92
N LEU A 267 -0.52 10.65 11.82
CA LEU A 267 -0.42 10.45 13.27
C LEU A 267 -1.34 9.32 13.72
N ASP A 268 -2.64 9.37 13.39
CA ASP A 268 -3.62 8.33 13.75
C ASP A 268 -3.15 6.95 13.31
N LEU A 269 -2.58 6.86 12.11
CA LEU A 269 -2.15 5.60 11.54
C LEU A 269 -0.86 5.07 12.18
N ILE A 270 0.12 5.93 12.47
CA ILE A 270 1.35 5.57 13.19
C ILE A 270 1.03 5.10 14.61
N GLU A 271 0.14 5.78 15.31
CA GLU A 271 -0.29 5.38 16.65
C GLU A 271 -0.93 3.99 16.63
N ALA A 272 -1.81 3.72 15.66
CA ALA A 272 -2.41 2.40 15.47
C ALA A 272 -1.36 1.32 15.16
N MET A 273 -0.38 1.61 14.29
CA MET A 273 0.69 0.69 13.95
C MET A 273 1.59 0.37 15.15
N HIS A 274 1.98 1.38 15.91
CA HIS A 274 2.82 1.20 17.11
C HIS A 274 2.08 0.45 18.22
N ALA A 275 0.77 0.70 18.39
CA ALA A 275 -0.04 -0.03 19.38
C ALA A 275 -0.12 -1.52 19.03
N ASP A 276 -0.38 -1.88 17.78
CA ASP A 276 -0.47 -3.28 17.35
C ASP A 276 0.89 -3.97 17.38
N TRP A 277 1.93 -3.34 16.86
CA TRP A 277 3.28 -3.91 16.85
C TRP A 277 3.90 -4.01 18.23
N GLY A 278 3.74 -2.98 19.07
CA GLY A 278 4.26 -2.97 20.45
C GLY A 278 3.66 -4.09 21.32
N GLN A 279 2.36 -4.38 21.14
CA GLN A 279 1.71 -5.51 21.82
C GLN A 279 2.29 -6.85 21.34
N ALA A 280 2.46 -7.03 20.04
CA ALA A 280 2.98 -8.25 19.43
C ALA A 280 4.46 -8.50 19.77
N ALA A 281 5.26 -7.44 19.87
CA ALA A 281 6.69 -7.48 20.22
C ALA A 281 6.96 -7.61 21.73
N GLY A 282 5.91 -7.75 22.56
CA GLY A 282 6.06 -7.88 24.02
C GLY A 282 6.72 -6.66 24.69
N GLY A 283 6.50 -5.47 24.14
CA GLY A 283 7.07 -4.21 24.64
C GLY A 283 8.48 -3.90 24.13
N ALA A 284 9.12 -4.81 23.40
CA ALA A 284 10.47 -4.58 22.84
C ALA A 284 10.51 -3.46 21.78
N GLY A 285 9.34 -3.05 21.26
CA GLY A 285 9.21 -1.97 20.25
C GLY A 285 9.14 -0.56 20.84
N GLN A 286 9.02 -0.38 22.14
CA GLN A 286 8.79 0.92 22.77
C GLN A 286 10.03 1.83 22.89
N GLY A 287 11.17 1.45 22.38
CA GLY A 287 12.42 2.23 22.51
C GLY A 287 13.11 2.63 21.22
N THR A 288 12.73 2.08 20.10
CA THR A 288 13.29 2.48 18.80
C THR A 288 12.49 3.66 18.25
N ARG A 289 13.02 4.88 18.37
CA ARG A 289 12.54 6.03 17.58
C ARG A 289 12.68 5.66 16.11
N SER A 290 11.57 5.20 15.52
CA SER A 290 11.53 4.85 14.11
C SER A 290 11.73 6.13 13.28
N VAL A 291 12.62 6.11 12.31
CA VAL A 291 12.71 7.17 11.31
C VAL A 291 11.56 6.98 10.33
N LEU A 292 10.79 8.01 10.07
CA LEU A 292 9.75 8.00 9.06
C LEU A 292 10.41 8.16 7.68
N ARG A 293 10.49 7.07 6.92
CA ARG A 293 11.03 7.10 5.55
C ARG A 293 9.95 7.40 4.56
N VAL A 294 10.06 8.55 3.90
CA VAL A 294 9.02 9.09 3.03
C VAL A 294 9.46 9.12 1.58
N ASP A 295 8.51 8.92 0.66
CA ASP A 295 8.67 9.17 -0.78
C ASP A 295 7.37 9.72 -1.39
N GLY A 296 7.32 9.79 -2.72
CA GLY A 296 6.16 10.31 -3.45
C GLY A 296 6.15 11.82 -3.60
N GLY A 297 5.16 12.32 -4.34
CA GLY A 297 5.11 13.72 -4.77
C GLY A 297 5.02 14.73 -3.63
N MET A 298 4.26 14.45 -2.57
CA MET A 298 4.13 15.36 -1.43
C MET A 298 5.39 15.44 -0.57
N ALA A 299 6.29 14.44 -0.62
CA ALA A 299 7.57 14.49 0.07
C ALA A 299 8.46 15.64 -0.44
N ALA A 300 8.13 16.24 -1.59
CA ALA A 300 8.82 17.45 -2.08
C ALA A 300 8.50 18.70 -1.27
N SER A 301 7.41 18.74 -0.48
CA SER A 301 7.00 19.88 0.33
C SER A 301 7.78 19.92 1.64
N ASP A 302 8.75 20.82 1.77
CA ASP A 302 9.51 21.01 3.02
C ASP A 302 8.60 21.38 4.19
N TRP A 303 7.55 22.18 3.93
CA TRP A 303 6.58 22.54 4.97
C TRP A 303 5.86 21.32 5.53
N THR A 304 5.39 20.42 4.65
CA THR A 304 4.69 19.21 5.06
C THR A 304 5.61 18.26 5.83
N MET A 305 6.85 18.09 5.35
CA MET A 305 7.84 17.20 6.01
C MET A 305 8.22 17.75 7.40
N GLN A 306 8.40 19.06 7.54
CA GLN A 306 8.66 19.67 8.85
C GLN A 306 7.44 19.51 9.77
N ARG A 307 6.23 19.76 9.27
CA ARG A 307 5.00 19.60 10.05
C ARG A 307 4.78 18.17 10.53
N LEU A 308 5.11 17.19 9.69
CA LEU A 308 5.12 15.79 10.09
C LEU A 308 6.13 15.50 11.19
N ALA A 309 7.36 15.97 11.05
CA ALA A 309 8.40 15.78 12.06
C ALA A 309 8.01 16.41 13.40
N ASP A 310 7.45 17.61 13.38
CA ASP A 310 6.98 18.34 14.58
C ASP A 310 5.81 17.61 15.27
N LEU A 311 4.84 17.10 14.47
CA LEU A 311 3.63 16.47 14.99
C LEU A 311 3.92 15.08 15.56
N LEU A 312 4.81 14.33 14.92
CA LEU A 312 5.13 12.95 15.28
C LEU A 312 6.26 12.84 16.31
N ASP A 313 6.98 13.93 16.57
CA ASP A 313 8.26 13.96 17.33
C ASP A 313 9.26 12.89 16.80
N LEU A 314 9.33 12.73 15.47
CA LEU A 314 10.14 11.74 14.78
C LEU A 314 10.96 12.38 13.66
N PRO A 315 12.20 11.89 13.40
CA PRO A 315 12.92 12.27 12.20
C PRO A 315 12.17 11.80 10.94
N VAL A 316 12.06 12.70 9.95
CA VAL A 316 11.52 12.40 8.62
C VAL A 316 12.69 12.31 7.65
N ASP A 317 12.95 11.10 7.11
CA ASP A 317 14.02 10.83 6.15
C ASP A 317 13.45 10.80 4.74
N ARG A 318 13.98 11.67 3.89
CA ARG A 318 13.57 11.83 2.51
C ARG A 318 14.72 11.41 1.58
N PRO A 319 14.59 10.29 0.85
CA PRO A 319 15.67 9.81 0.00
C PRO A 319 15.96 10.78 -1.15
N SER A 320 17.21 10.81 -1.59
CA SER A 320 17.62 11.58 -2.77
C SER A 320 17.04 10.99 -4.06
N LEU A 321 16.92 9.66 -4.14
CA LEU A 321 16.27 8.94 -5.24
C LEU A 321 14.80 8.72 -4.89
N ARG A 322 13.90 9.25 -5.70
CA ARG A 322 12.44 9.20 -5.45
C ARG A 322 11.76 7.95 -6.01
N GLU A 323 12.39 7.26 -6.96
CA GLU A 323 11.87 6.04 -7.61
C GLU A 323 12.22 4.79 -6.78
N THR A 324 11.83 4.78 -5.51
CA THR A 324 12.18 3.71 -4.57
C THR A 324 11.54 2.37 -4.94
N THR A 325 10.37 2.37 -5.58
CA THR A 325 9.71 1.16 -6.08
C THR A 325 10.54 0.46 -7.15
N ALA A 326 10.97 1.21 -8.18
CA ALA A 326 11.80 0.66 -9.25
C ALA A 326 13.16 0.18 -8.71
N LEU A 327 13.74 0.94 -7.78
CA LEU A 327 14.99 0.57 -7.12
C LEU A 327 14.85 -0.74 -6.33
N GLY A 328 13.78 -0.91 -5.57
CA GLY A 328 13.52 -2.12 -4.81
C GLY A 328 13.31 -3.35 -5.69
N ALA A 329 12.57 -3.20 -6.79
CA ALA A 329 12.42 -4.28 -7.78
C ALA A 329 13.76 -4.65 -8.45
N ALA A 330 14.66 -3.68 -8.63
CA ALA A 330 15.98 -3.92 -9.20
C ALA A 330 16.96 -4.59 -8.22
N TYR A 331 16.74 -4.48 -6.92
CA TYR A 331 17.56 -5.13 -5.89
C TYR A 331 17.19 -6.60 -5.67
N LEU A 332 15.99 -7.02 -6.06
CA LEU A 332 15.53 -8.41 -6.05
C LEU A 332 16.10 -9.18 -7.23
#